data_159ed6030e55207534c7310b0b6bca0d
#
_entry.id   159ed6030e55207534c7310b0b6bca0d
#
_cell.length_a   1.000
_cell.length_b   1.000
_cell.length_c   1.000
_cell.angle_alpha   90.00
_cell.angle_beta   90.00
_cell.angle_gamma   90.00
#
_symmetry.space_group_name_H-M   'P 1'
#
loop_
_entity.id
_entity.type
_entity.pdbx_description
1 polymer ?
#
loop_
_entity_poly.entity_id
_entity_poly.type
_entity_poly.pdbx_seq_one_letter_code
_entity_poly.pdbx_strand_id
1 'polypeptide(L)'
;MNIVLLESEDVQSDTWSIHSKRQLQHLREHLDITVGQNLKVGIRNGARYITEIVSMNEHEVRIRPICEELLPAKLPVHLIVALPRPKVLRRLIMDSVTLGVEKISLIHSYRVDKSYWQTPFLQQVDNYVTLGLEQAGDTIVPEIQLYKRFKPFVEDVLPSLITQETPAYVAHPYAEQRMPINISHACSVVVGPEGGFIPYEVDLLIKNGCQAMSLGNRILRTETSISYILGRLFS
;
A
#
# COMPACT_ATOMS: atom_id res chain seq x y z
N MET A 1 -13.35 0.38 -8.77
CA MET A 1 -13.55 1.24 -7.56
C MET A 1 -14.72 0.67 -6.77
N ASN A 2 -14.48 0.24 -5.55
CA ASN A 2 -15.49 -0.39 -4.69
C ASN A 2 -16.10 0.59 -3.68
N ILE A 3 -15.37 1.69 -3.41
CA ILE A 3 -15.87 2.87 -2.68
C ILE A 3 -15.45 4.13 -3.42
N VAL A 4 -16.16 5.23 -3.17
CA VAL A 4 -15.71 6.58 -3.51
C VAL A 4 -14.98 7.14 -2.29
N LEU A 5 -13.74 7.60 -2.46
CA LEU A 5 -12.97 8.21 -1.39
C LEU A 5 -13.09 9.73 -1.49
N LEU A 6 -13.58 10.37 -0.42
CA LEU A 6 -13.73 11.82 -0.28
C LEU A 6 -12.63 12.38 0.62
N GLU A 7 -12.29 13.64 0.41
CA GLU A 7 -11.49 14.42 1.36
C GLU A 7 -12.42 15.03 2.45
N SER A 8 -11.82 15.41 3.58
CA SER A 8 -12.59 15.97 4.71
C SER A 8 -13.36 17.24 4.35
N GLU A 9 -12.89 18.00 3.37
CA GLU A 9 -13.51 19.24 2.86
C GLU A 9 -14.81 18.99 2.07
N ASP A 10 -14.99 17.79 1.52
CA ASP A 10 -16.19 17.40 0.78
C ASP A 10 -17.37 17.04 1.71
N VAL A 11 -17.12 17.00 3.03
CA VAL A 11 -18.01 16.45 4.07
C VAL A 11 -18.41 17.54 5.09
N GLN A 12 -18.86 18.70 4.62
CA GLN A 12 -19.07 19.88 5.48
C GLN A 12 -20.52 20.06 5.98
N SER A 13 -21.46 19.19 5.61
CA SER A 13 -22.89 19.35 5.93
C SER A 13 -23.59 17.99 6.01
N ASP A 14 -24.90 18.00 6.19
CA ASP A 14 -25.76 16.79 6.15
C ASP A 14 -25.75 16.10 4.78
N THR A 15 -25.31 16.79 3.74
CA THR A 15 -25.12 16.23 2.40
C THR A 15 -23.69 16.48 1.93
N TRP A 16 -23.06 15.45 1.38
CA TRP A 16 -21.68 15.47 0.89
C TRP A 16 -21.66 15.55 -0.62
N SER A 17 -20.55 15.97 -1.20
CA SER A 17 -20.44 16.21 -2.62
C SER A 17 -19.26 15.45 -3.26
N ILE A 18 -19.51 14.80 -4.37
CA ILE A 18 -18.50 14.15 -5.21
C ILE A 18 -18.26 15.06 -6.41
N HIS A 19 -17.05 15.65 -6.51
CA HIS A 19 -16.67 16.58 -7.58
C HIS A 19 -15.56 16.04 -8.49
N SER A 20 -14.85 15.00 -8.08
CA SER A 20 -13.74 14.45 -8.85
C SER A 20 -14.20 13.95 -10.21
N LYS A 21 -13.69 14.53 -11.29
CA LYS A 21 -13.99 14.13 -12.69
C LYS A 21 -13.81 12.62 -12.91
N ARG A 22 -12.74 12.05 -12.37
CA ARG A 22 -12.43 10.61 -12.46
C ARG A 22 -13.52 9.76 -11.79
N GLN A 23 -13.94 10.17 -10.57
CA GLN A 23 -14.97 9.46 -9.82
C GLN A 23 -16.34 9.60 -10.49
N LEU A 24 -16.72 10.82 -10.90
CA LEU A 24 -17.97 11.09 -11.62
C LEU A 24 -18.08 10.29 -12.90
N GLN A 25 -17.00 10.24 -13.70
CA GLN A 25 -16.95 9.43 -14.91
C GLN A 25 -17.14 7.94 -14.61
N HIS A 26 -16.44 7.40 -13.60
CA HIS A 26 -16.59 6.00 -13.22
C HIS A 26 -18.00 5.66 -12.73
N LEU A 27 -18.59 6.52 -11.90
CA LEU A 27 -19.94 6.35 -11.37
C LEU A 27 -20.99 6.27 -12.49
N ARG A 28 -20.84 7.07 -13.54
CA ARG A 28 -21.78 7.12 -14.68
C ARG A 28 -21.56 6.01 -15.69
N GLU A 29 -20.30 5.80 -16.10
CA GLU A 29 -19.98 4.88 -17.21
C GLU A 29 -19.95 3.41 -16.79
N HIS A 30 -19.68 3.13 -15.51
CA HIS A 30 -19.49 1.76 -15.03
C HIS A 30 -20.49 1.31 -13.97
N LEU A 31 -21.10 2.23 -13.21
CA LEU A 31 -22.05 1.88 -12.17
C LEU A 31 -23.49 2.30 -12.50
N ASP A 32 -23.67 3.08 -13.58
CA ASP A 32 -24.97 3.56 -14.05
C ASP A 32 -25.89 4.07 -12.91
N ILE A 33 -25.30 4.97 -12.09
CA ILE A 33 -25.91 5.43 -10.84
C ILE A 33 -27.19 6.24 -11.09
N THR A 34 -28.15 6.13 -10.17
CA THR A 34 -29.42 6.89 -10.17
C THR A 34 -29.71 7.49 -8.81
N VAL A 35 -30.52 8.56 -8.80
CA VAL A 35 -31.00 9.16 -7.55
C VAL A 35 -31.81 8.14 -6.75
N GLY A 36 -31.59 8.09 -5.43
CA GLY A 36 -32.17 7.12 -4.50
C GLY A 36 -31.34 5.82 -4.36
N GLN A 37 -30.32 5.63 -5.18
CA GLN A 37 -29.42 4.46 -5.07
C GLN A 37 -28.42 4.64 -3.93
N ASN A 38 -28.05 3.52 -3.29
CA ASN A 38 -27.01 3.52 -2.27
C ASN A 38 -25.61 3.45 -2.91
N LEU A 39 -24.67 4.19 -2.30
CA LEU A 39 -23.27 4.24 -2.69
C LEU A 39 -22.38 4.06 -1.45
N LYS A 40 -21.32 3.27 -1.57
CA LYS A 40 -20.28 3.18 -0.52
C LYS A 40 -19.30 4.32 -0.67
N VAL A 41 -19.09 5.07 0.40
CA VAL A 41 -18.23 6.24 0.44
C VAL A 41 -17.34 6.18 1.67
N GLY A 42 -16.05 6.47 1.50
CA GLY A 42 -15.09 6.61 2.59
C GLY A 42 -14.60 8.04 2.71
N ILE A 43 -14.30 8.48 3.92
CA ILE A 43 -13.59 9.74 4.19
C ILE A 43 -12.12 9.38 4.38
N ARG A 44 -11.23 10.00 3.65
CA ARG A 44 -9.79 9.74 3.74
C ARG A 44 -9.28 9.89 5.18
N ASN A 45 -8.62 8.86 5.72
CA ASN A 45 -8.23 8.71 7.13
C ASN A 45 -9.39 8.78 8.14
N GLY A 46 -10.61 8.56 7.68
CA GLY A 46 -11.83 8.58 8.48
C GLY A 46 -12.68 7.34 8.26
N ALA A 47 -13.93 7.41 8.65
CA ALA A 47 -14.88 6.31 8.56
C ALA A 47 -15.37 6.03 7.13
N ARG A 48 -15.99 4.88 6.94
CA ARG A 48 -16.67 4.46 5.70
C ARG A 48 -18.17 4.40 5.96
N TYR A 49 -18.96 4.78 4.95
CA TYR A 49 -20.41 4.91 5.06
C TYR A 49 -21.13 4.27 3.89
N ILE A 50 -22.35 3.79 4.16
CA ILE A 50 -23.37 3.65 3.14
C ILE A 50 -24.05 5.02 3.03
N THR A 51 -24.19 5.53 1.82
CA THR A 51 -24.81 6.82 1.52
C THR A 51 -25.91 6.64 0.49
N GLU A 52 -26.87 7.55 0.43
CA GLU A 52 -27.92 7.65 -0.61
C GLU A 52 -27.60 8.79 -1.56
N ILE A 53 -27.75 8.57 -2.86
CA ILE A 53 -27.64 9.61 -3.88
C ILE A 53 -28.90 10.47 -3.84
N VAL A 54 -28.78 11.74 -3.43
CA VAL A 54 -29.91 12.67 -3.29
C VAL A 54 -30.13 13.53 -4.52
N SER A 55 -29.06 13.86 -5.25
CA SER A 55 -29.14 14.56 -6.54
C SER A 55 -27.87 14.34 -7.36
N MET A 56 -27.97 14.53 -8.66
CA MET A 56 -26.83 14.42 -9.58
C MET A 56 -27.00 15.34 -10.79
N ASN A 57 -25.90 15.95 -11.23
CA ASN A 57 -25.80 16.73 -12.44
C ASN A 57 -24.44 16.49 -13.11
N GLU A 58 -24.11 17.17 -14.21
CA GLU A 58 -22.85 16.92 -14.95
C GLU A 58 -21.58 17.13 -14.14
N HIS A 59 -21.59 17.95 -13.09
CA HIS A 59 -20.40 18.36 -12.34
C HIS A 59 -20.34 17.85 -10.91
N GLU A 60 -21.45 17.29 -10.40
CA GLU A 60 -21.58 16.93 -9.00
C GLU A 60 -22.55 15.76 -8.81
N VAL A 61 -22.23 14.88 -7.86
CA VAL A 61 -23.18 13.95 -7.25
C VAL A 61 -23.26 14.27 -5.76
N ARG A 62 -24.46 14.60 -5.28
CA ARG A 62 -24.73 14.86 -3.85
C ARG A 62 -25.25 13.60 -3.20
N ILE A 63 -24.72 13.30 -2.03
CA ILE A 63 -25.01 12.10 -1.27
C ILE A 63 -25.33 12.46 0.17
N ARG A 64 -26.13 11.63 0.83
CA ARG A 64 -26.46 11.73 2.25
C ARG A 64 -26.01 10.46 2.97
N PRO A 65 -25.25 10.54 4.08
CA PRO A 65 -24.87 9.37 4.85
C PRO A 65 -26.11 8.71 5.49
N ILE A 66 -26.14 7.37 5.46
CA ILE A 66 -27.19 6.55 6.09
C ILE A 66 -26.63 5.88 7.34
N CYS A 67 -25.53 5.15 7.21
CA CYS A 67 -24.89 4.44 8.32
C CYS A 67 -23.39 4.28 8.08
N GLU A 68 -22.67 4.20 9.18
CA GLU A 68 -21.24 3.89 9.19
C GLU A 68 -21.00 2.39 9.04
N GLU A 69 -19.97 2.01 8.30
CA GLU A 69 -19.50 0.62 8.15
C GLU A 69 -18.14 0.45 8.81
N LEU A 70 -17.88 -0.75 9.33
CA LEU A 70 -16.55 -1.12 9.83
C LEU A 70 -15.51 -1.13 8.70
N LEU A 71 -14.34 -0.61 8.99
CA LEU A 71 -13.18 -0.68 8.09
C LEU A 71 -12.51 -2.04 8.14
N PRO A 72 -11.89 -2.50 7.04
CA PRO A 72 -11.03 -3.66 7.08
C PRO A 72 -9.80 -3.39 7.97
N ALA A 73 -9.39 -4.39 8.74
CA ALA A 73 -8.18 -4.28 9.55
C ALA A 73 -6.93 -4.16 8.65
N LYS A 74 -5.97 -3.33 9.07
CA LYS A 74 -4.66 -3.27 8.43
C LYS A 74 -3.84 -4.51 8.78
N LEU A 75 -2.98 -4.93 7.87
CA LEU A 75 -1.94 -5.90 8.17
C LEU A 75 -0.83 -5.21 8.98
N PRO A 76 -0.41 -5.77 10.13
CA PRO A 76 0.61 -5.17 10.98
C PRO A 76 2.01 -5.37 10.39
N VAL A 77 2.22 -4.86 9.19
CA VAL A 77 3.46 -5.04 8.42
C VAL A 77 4.04 -3.72 7.95
N HIS A 78 5.35 -3.57 8.17
CA HIS A 78 6.15 -2.55 7.54
C HIS A 78 6.85 -3.14 6.31
N LEU A 79 6.35 -2.81 5.13
CA LEU A 79 6.93 -3.26 3.86
C LEU A 79 8.06 -2.32 3.43
N ILE A 80 9.29 -2.82 3.40
CA ILE A 80 10.50 -2.11 3.01
C ILE A 80 10.93 -2.63 1.64
N VAL A 81 10.81 -1.81 0.60
CA VAL A 81 11.06 -2.25 -0.78
C VAL A 81 12.14 -1.40 -1.43
N ALA A 82 13.13 -2.05 -2.04
CA ALA A 82 14.05 -1.34 -2.93
C ALA A 82 13.26 -0.77 -4.12
N LEU A 83 13.45 0.53 -4.40
CA LEU A 83 12.63 1.26 -5.38
C LEU A 83 12.59 0.52 -6.72
N PRO A 84 11.42 0.01 -7.14
CA PRO A 84 11.31 -0.77 -8.36
C PRO A 84 11.30 0.14 -9.60
N ARG A 85 11.33 -0.46 -10.78
CA ARG A 85 11.14 0.28 -12.04
C ARG A 85 9.85 1.10 -12.01
N PRO A 86 9.81 2.30 -12.62
CA PRO A 86 8.67 3.22 -12.54
C PRO A 86 7.30 2.59 -12.86
N LYS A 87 7.23 1.75 -13.90
CA LYS A 87 5.98 1.05 -14.27
C LYS A 87 5.54 -0.01 -13.24
N VAL A 88 6.48 -0.58 -12.49
CA VAL A 88 6.20 -1.55 -11.43
C VAL A 88 5.77 -0.83 -10.16
N LEU A 89 6.35 0.35 -9.86
CA LEU A 89 6.03 1.15 -8.68
C LEU A 89 4.53 1.39 -8.52
N ARG A 90 3.85 1.79 -9.61
CA ARG A 90 2.39 2.02 -9.58
C ARG A 90 1.64 0.79 -9.06
N ARG A 91 1.89 -0.38 -9.67
CA ARG A 91 1.19 -1.63 -9.27
C ARG A 91 1.55 -2.05 -7.86
N LEU A 92 2.84 -1.97 -7.52
CA LEU A 92 3.33 -2.32 -6.20
C LEU A 92 2.64 -1.51 -5.10
N ILE A 93 2.53 -0.19 -5.26
CA ILE A 93 1.84 0.67 -4.27
C ILE A 93 0.35 0.32 -4.22
N MET A 94 -0.33 0.24 -5.37
CA MET A 94 -1.75 -0.10 -5.42
C MET A 94 -2.04 -1.46 -4.76
N ASP A 95 -1.26 -2.48 -5.10
CA ASP A 95 -1.45 -3.84 -4.58
C ASP A 95 -1.16 -3.91 -3.07
N SER A 96 -0.09 -3.25 -2.61
CA SER A 96 0.26 -3.19 -1.18
C SER A 96 -0.83 -2.50 -0.36
N VAL A 97 -1.37 -1.38 -0.86
CA VAL A 97 -2.47 -0.66 -0.22
C VAL A 97 -3.74 -1.51 -0.23
N THR A 98 -4.07 -2.15 -1.35
CA THR A 98 -5.24 -3.03 -1.48
C THR A 98 -5.17 -4.22 -0.51
N LEU A 99 -3.97 -4.74 -0.25
CA LEU A 99 -3.73 -5.81 0.72
C LEU A 99 -3.70 -5.32 2.18
N GLY A 100 -3.83 -4.01 2.42
CA GLY A 100 -3.92 -3.45 3.76
C GLY A 100 -2.58 -3.23 4.46
N VAL A 101 -1.47 -3.10 3.74
CA VAL A 101 -0.15 -2.78 4.33
C VAL A 101 -0.21 -1.47 5.11
N GLU A 102 0.26 -1.49 6.36
CA GLU A 102 0.23 -0.32 7.26
C GLU A 102 1.31 0.71 6.94
N LYS A 103 2.54 0.25 6.62
CA LYS A 103 3.69 1.11 6.34
C LYS A 103 4.46 0.64 5.12
N ILE A 104 4.93 1.58 4.30
CA ILE A 104 5.75 1.31 3.11
C ILE A 104 6.97 2.21 3.12
N SER A 105 8.17 1.63 3.13
CA SER A 105 9.43 2.35 2.93
C SER A 105 10.02 2.00 1.56
N LEU A 106 10.20 3.01 0.71
CA LEU A 106 10.94 2.85 -0.54
C LEU A 106 12.40 3.22 -0.29
N ILE A 107 13.29 2.24 -0.48
CA ILE A 107 14.72 2.40 -0.21
C ILE A 107 15.55 2.34 -1.49
N HIS A 108 16.73 2.94 -1.49
CA HIS A 108 17.73 2.72 -2.54
C HIS A 108 18.44 1.39 -2.33
N SER A 109 18.92 0.76 -3.42
CA SER A 109 19.86 -0.34 -3.38
C SER A 109 20.82 -0.25 -4.57
N TYR A 110 21.89 -1.04 -4.57
CA TYR A 110 22.94 -0.99 -5.60
C TYR A 110 22.39 -1.20 -7.02
N ARG A 111 21.39 -2.06 -7.18
CA ARG A 111 20.76 -2.38 -8.48
C ARG A 111 19.54 -1.52 -8.81
N VAL A 112 19.30 -0.47 -8.04
CA VAL A 112 18.28 0.56 -8.34
C VAL A 112 18.92 1.65 -9.17
N ASP A 113 18.38 1.93 -10.36
CA ASP A 113 18.85 3.04 -11.18
C ASP A 113 18.53 4.38 -10.49
N LYS A 114 19.51 5.27 -10.43
CA LYS A 114 19.38 6.60 -9.80
C LYS A 114 18.27 7.44 -10.43
N SER A 115 17.99 7.25 -11.71
CA SER A 115 16.93 7.97 -12.44
C SER A 115 15.52 7.64 -11.91
N TYR A 116 15.32 6.47 -11.27
CA TYR A 116 14.02 6.09 -10.71
C TYR A 116 13.57 7.05 -9.60
N TRP A 117 14.51 7.69 -8.88
CA TRP A 117 14.22 8.69 -7.87
C TRP A 117 13.74 10.04 -8.43
N GLN A 118 13.86 10.24 -9.74
CA GLN A 118 13.41 11.44 -10.45
C GLN A 118 12.18 11.18 -11.33
N THR A 119 11.63 9.97 -11.30
CA THR A 119 10.50 9.60 -12.14
C THR A 119 9.22 10.35 -11.75
N PRO A 120 8.41 10.81 -12.71
CA PRO A 120 7.08 11.36 -12.44
C PRO A 120 6.16 10.38 -11.70
N PHE A 121 6.37 9.07 -11.83
CA PHE A 121 5.60 8.07 -11.10
C PHE A 121 5.75 8.19 -9.58
N LEU A 122 6.93 8.59 -9.10
CA LEU A 122 7.16 8.77 -7.68
C LEU A 122 6.37 9.98 -7.11
N GLN A 123 6.13 11.00 -7.93
CA GLN A 123 5.30 12.15 -7.57
C GLN A 123 3.80 11.81 -7.54
N GLN A 124 3.41 10.70 -8.14
CA GLN A 124 2.00 10.24 -8.21
C GLN A 124 1.68 9.14 -7.17
N VAL A 125 2.55 8.90 -6.21
CA VAL A 125 2.36 7.84 -5.21
C VAL A 125 1.03 8.01 -4.47
N ASP A 126 0.65 9.23 -4.11
CA ASP A 126 -0.63 9.50 -3.46
C ASP A 126 -1.85 9.11 -4.31
N ASN A 127 -1.80 9.35 -5.62
CA ASN A 127 -2.84 8.88 -6.54
C ASN A 127 -2.93 7.34 -6.56
N TYR A 128 -1.80 6.63 -6.48
CA TYR A 128 -1.80 5.16 -6.44
C TYR A 128 -2.34 4.63 -5.12
N VAL A 129 -2.06 5.32 -4.02
CA VAL A 129 -2.66 5.04 -2.71
C VAL A 129 -4.18 5.18 -2.77
N THR A 130 -4.67 6.30 -3.28
CA THR A 130 -6.12 6.54 -3.46
C THR A 130 -6.78 5.43 -4.26
N LEU A 131 -6.19 5.01 -5.39
CA LEU A 131 -6.72 3.91 -6.21
C LEU A 131 -6.73 2.57 -5.46
N GLY A 132 -5.70 2.30 -4.66
CA GLY A 132 -5.63 1.09 -3.83
C GLY A 132 -6.68 1.08 -2.73
N LEU A 133 -6.89 2.20 -2.03
CA LEU A 133 -7.91 2.37 -1.01
C LEU A 133 -9.33 2.20 -1.60
N GLU A 134 -9.62 2.86 -2.70
CA GLU A 134 -10.92 2.74 -3.40
C GLU A 134 -11.19 1.31 -3.87
N GLN A 135 -10.17 0.56 -4.24
CA GLN A 135 -10.29 -0.85 -4.61
C GLN A 135 -10.53 -1.74 -3.39
N ALA A 136 -9.79 -1.51 -2.30
CA ALA A 136 -9.90 -2.29 -1.06
C ALA A 136 -11.18 -2.03 -0.27
N GLY A 137 -11.84 -0.90 -0.49
CA GLY A 137 -12.90 -0.42 0.39
C GLY A 137 -12.37 0.08 1.72
N ASP A 138 -11.14 0.58 1.73
CA ASP A 138 -10.43 1.10 2.90
C ASP A 138 -10.27 2.62 2.80
N THR A 139 -10.12 3.30 3.92
CA THR A 139 -9.97 4.76 3.98
C THR A 139 -8.65 5.19 4.60
N ILE A 140 -7.97 4.29 5.32
CA ILE A 140 -6.78 4.62 6.09
C ILE A 140 -5.54 4.57 5.20
N VAL A 141 -4.91 5.72 5.01
CA VAL A 141 -3.71 5.88 4.20
C VAL A 141 -2.52 5.22 4.91
N PRO A 142 -1.74 4.35 4.23
CA PRO A 142 -0.52 3.81 4.80
C PRO A 142 0.53 4.91 4.97
N GLU A 143 1.39 4.78 5.98
CA GLU A 143 2.56 5.63 6.11
C GLU A 143 3.57 5.30 5.00
N ILE A 144 3.99 6.30 4.18
CA ILE A 144 4.95 6.09 3.10
C ILE A 144 6.20 6.95 3.33
N GLN A 145 7.36 6.30 3.35
CA GLN A 145 8.66 6.94 3.59
C GLN A 145 9.64 6.64 2.46
N LEU A 146 10.53 7.59 2.16
CA LEU A 146 11.52 7.52 1.07
C LEU A 146 12.93 7.62 1.59
N TYR A 147 13.78 6.63 1.36
CA TYR A 147 15.17 6.60 1.79
C TYR A 147 16.11 6.42 0.60
N LYS A 148 16.71 7.54 0.18
CA LYS A 148 17.60 7.61 -1.01
C LYS A 148 19.00 7.00 -0.80
N ARG A 149 19.30 6.46 0.37
CA ARG A 149 20.62 5.88 0.69
C ARG A 149 20.42 4.57 1.48
N PHE A 150 20.91 3.47 0.92
CA PHE A 150 20.75 2.14 1.51
C PHE A 150 21.45 2.02 2.88
N LYS A 151 22.77 2.29 2.91
CA LYS A 151 23.57 2.08 4.12
C LYS A 151 23.06 2.87 5.34
N PRO A 152 22.82 4.20 5.25
CA PRO A 152 22.22 4.93 6.38
C PRO A 152 20.86 4.40 6.81
N PHE A 153 20.01 3.97 5.87
CA PHE A 153 18.74 3.35 6.24
C PHE A 153 18.95 2.08 7.08
N VAL A 154 19.83 1.18 6.62
CA VAL A 154 20.07 -0.11 7.27
C VAL A 154 20.79 0.04 8.63
N GLU A 155 21.73 0.99 8.75
CA GLU A 155 22.52 1.16 9.98
C GLU A 155 21.83 2.05 11.02
N ASP A 156 21.08 3.08 10.59
CA ASP A 156 20.57 4.12 11.50
C ASP A 156 19.04 3.99 11.74
N VAL A 157 18.27 3.48 10.77
CA VAL A 157 16.80 3.42 10.84
C VAL A 157 16.31 2.02 11.15
N LEU A 158 16.74 1.03 10.38
CA LEU A 158 16.24 -0.35 10.47
C LEU A 158 16.35 -0.96 11.88
N PRO A 159 17.45 -0.76 12.65
CA PRO A 159 17.55 -1.33 14.00
C PRO A 159 16.47 -0.82 14.95
N SER A 160 15.99 0.42 14.77
CA SER A 160 14.90 0.96 15.60
C SER A 160 13.53 0.37 15.30
N LEU A 161 13.37 -0.31 14.16
CA LEU A 161 12.14 -0.97 13.73
C LEU A 161 12.07 -2.43 14.21
N ILE A 162 13.17 -2.98 14.73
CA ILE A 162 13.31 -4.39 15.10
C ILE A 162 13.27 -4.53 16.61
N THR A 163 12.35 -5.37 17.10
CA THR A 163 12.26 -5.78 18.51
C THR A 163 12.04 -7.30 18.59
N GLN A 164 11.96 -7.87 19.79
CA GLN A 164 11.57 -9.28 19.96
C GLN A 164 10.15 -9.54 19.45
N GLU A 165 9.26 -8.55 19.54
CA GLU A 165 7.85 -8.66 19.13
C GLU A 165 7.64 -8.25 17.65
N THR A 166 8.60 -7.54 17.06
CA THR A 166 8.54 -7.05 15.67
C THR A 166 9.79 -7.46 14.88
N PRO A 167 9.93 -8.74 14.51
CA PRO A 167 11.08 -9.21 13.74
C PRO A 167 11.10 -8.59 12.33
N ALA A 168 12.30 -8.56 11.73
CA ALA A 168 12.48 -8.15 10.35
C ALA A 168 12.97 -9.32 9.48
N TYR A 169 12.29 -9.52 8.36
CA TYR A 169 12.61 -10.57 7.39
C TYR A 169 13.11 -9.96 6.09
N VAL A 170 14.24 -10.43 5.56
CA VAL A 170 14.65 -10.10 4.19
C VAL A 170 14.35 -11.27 3.27
N ALA A 171 13.52 -11.03 2.26
CA ALA A 171 13.20 -12.03 1.25
C ALA A 171 14.43 -12.28 0.37
N HIS A 172 15.02 -13.49 0.46
CA HIS A 172 16.19 -13.86 -0.27
C HIS A 172 16.07 -15.29 -0.85
N PRO A 173 16.20 -15.48 -2.18
CA PRO A 173 15.90 -16.76 -2.81
C PRO A 173 16.80 -17.92 -2.35
N TYR A 174 18.01 -17.61 -1.88
CA TYR A 174 18.98 -18.60 -1.43
C TYR A 174 19.08 -18.76 0.08
N ALA A 175 18.13 -18.20 0.84
CA ALA A 175 18.06 -18.40 2.27
C ALA A 175 17.66 -19.85 2.60
N GLU A 176 18.26 -20.40 3.66
CA GLU A 176 17.96 -21.76 4.14
C GLU A 176 16.59 -21.82 4.83
N GLN A 177 16.28 -20.80 5.61
CA GLN A 177 15.02 -20.71 6.34
C GLN A 177 13.87 -20.26 5.44
N ARG A 178 12.70 -20.82 5.68
CA ARG A 178 11.47 -20.46 4.98
C ARG A 178 10.75 -19.32 5.67
N MET A 179 10.21 -18.39 4.89
CA MET A 179 9.30 -17.35 5.41
C MET A 179 8.23 -18.00 6.29
N PRO A 180 7.96 -17.48 7.50
CA PRO A 180 6.93 -18.02 8.39
C PRO A 180 5.53 -17.98 7.77
N ILE A 181 4.56 -18.65 8.42
CA ILE A 181 3.17 -18.76 7.98
C ILE A 181 2.29 -18.33 9.13
N ASN A 182 1.24 -17.55 8.82
CA ASN A 182 0.16 -17.21 9.79
C ASN A 182 0.69 -16.65 11.10
N ILE A 183 1.48 -15.59 11.04
CA ILE A 183 1.98 -14.90 12.23
C ILE A 183 0.90 -13.98 12.81
N SER A 184 0.89 -13.83 14.14
CA SER A 184 -0.05 -12.97 14.86
C SER A 184 0.58 -11.67 15.37
N HIS A 185 1.85 -11.43 15.07
CA HIS A 185 2.62 -10.26 15.51
C HIS A 185 2.99 -9.36 14.35
N ALA A 186 3.29 -8.11 14.65
CA ALA A 186 3.79 -7.16 13.66
C ALA A 186 5.19 -7.57 13.19
N CYS A 187 5.53 -7.24 11.93
CA CYS A 187 6.87 -7.50 11.40
C CYS A 187 7.28 -6.46 10.35
N SER A 188 8.58 -6.41 10.06
CA SER A 188 9.12 -5.71 8.89
C SER A 188 9.50 -6.73 7.82
N VAL A 189 9.21 -6.42 6.55
CA VAL A 189 9.58 -7.28 5.41
C VAL A 189 10.38 -6.47 4.40
N VAL A 190 11.62 -6.91 4.14
CA VAL A 190 12.55 -6.26 3.21
C VAL A 190 12.58 -7.03 1.90
N VAL A 191 12.27 -6.35 0.79
CA VAL A 191 12.21 -6.92 -0.56
C VAL A 191 13.15 -6.17 -1.49
N GLY A 192 14.01 -6.89 -2.20
CA GLY A 192 14.96 -6.34 -3.16
C GLY A 192 14.31 -5.82 -4.45
N PRO A 193 15.09 -5.10 -5.28
CA PRO A 193 14.65 -4.70 -6.62
C PRO A 193 14.59 -5.92 -7.54
N GLU A 194 14.15 -5.74 -8.79
CA GLU A 194 14.03 -6.82 -9.78
C GLU A 194 15.34 -7.62 -9.99
N GLY A 195 16.49 -6.97 -9.83
CA GLY A 195 17.81 -7.63 -9.88
C GLY A 195 18.24 -8.28 -8.56
N GLY A 196 17.45 -8.16 -7.49
CA GLY A 196 17.78 -8.59 -6.13
C GLY A 196 18.84 -7.73 -5.45
N PHE A 197 19.08 -7.97 -4.19
CA PHE A 197 20.19 -7.38 -3.43
C PHE A 197 21.53 -8.03 -3.82
N ILE A 198 22.63 -7.26 -3.73
CA ILE A 198 23.98 -7.84 -3.83
C ILE A 198 24.36 -8.47 -2.48
N PRO A 199 25.36 -9.39 -2.45
CA PRO A 199 25.77 -10.08 -1.21
C PRO A 199 26.05 -9.12 -0.05
N TYR A 200 26.79 -8.03 -0.30
CA TYR A 200 27.07 -7.00 0.70
C TYR A 200 25.79 -6.42 1.34
N GLU A 201 24.74 -6.19 0.54
CA GLU A 201 23.48 -5.64 1.06
C GLU A 201 22.74 -6.65 1.94
N VAL A 202 22.73 -7.92 1.53
CA VAL A 202 22.12 -9.00 2.33
C VAL A 202 22.86 -9.16 3.65
N ASP A 203 24.21 -9.20 3.61
CA ASP A 203 25.04 -9.33 4.81
C ASP A 203 24.83 -8.13 5.77
N LEU A 204 24.72 -6.92 5.22
CA LEU A 204 24.47 -5.72 6.04
C LEU A 204 23.10 -5.76 6.69
N LEU A 205 22.05 -6.19 5.98
CA LEU A 205 20.71 -6.38 6.52
C LEU A 205 20.70 -7.40 7.65
N ILE A 206 21.34 -8.55 7.46
CA ILE A 206 21.45 -9.61 8.48
C ILE A 206 22.23 -9.10 9.70
N LYS A 207 23.36 -8.42 9.50
CA LYS A 207 24.16 -7.83 10.59
C LYS A 207 23.36 -6.84 11.44
N ASN A 208 22.37 -6.16 10.84
CA ASN A 208 21.50 -5.20 11.51
C ASN A 208 20.14 -5.79 11.95
N GLY A 209 20.06 -7.12 12.07
CA GLY A 209 18.95 -7.80 12.73
C GLY A 209 17.90 -8.42 11.82
N CYS A 210 18.03 -8.32 10.48
CA CYS A 210 17.14 -9.04 9.58
C CYS A 210 17.44 -10.53 9.55
N GLN A 211 16.37 -11.33 9.43
CA GLN A 211 16.47 -12.76 9.18
C GLN A 211 16.25 -13.02 7.68
N ALA A 212 17.22 -13.69 7.02
CA ALA A 212 17.06 -14.05 5.62
C ALA A 212 16.07 -15.21 5.47
N MET A 213 15.04 -15.02 4.64
CA MET A 213 13.95 -15.97 4.46
C MET A 213 13.68 -16.27 2.99
N SER A 214 13.53 -17.54 2.67
CA SER A 214 13.21 -18.03 1.33
C SER A 214 11.70 -18.14 1.13
N LEU A 215 11.24 -17.82 -0.09
CA LEU A 215 9.84 -18.00 -0.52
C LEU A 215 9.61 -19.33 -1.25
N GLY A 216 10.65 -20.14 -1.39
CA GLY A 216 10.62 -21.42 -2.08
C GLY A 216 11.63 -21.49 -3.22
N ASN A 217 11.51 -22.51 -4.06
CA ASN A 217 12.52 -22.84 -5.06
C ASN A 217 12.38 -22.04 -6.37
N ARG A 218 11.39 -21.14 -6.45
CA ARG A 218 11.16 -20.28 -7.62
C ARG A 218 11.57 -18.85 -7.33
N ILE A 219 12.23 -18.23 -8.30
CA ILE A 219 12.53 -16.80 -8.26
C ILE A 219 11.26 -16.07 -8.70
N LEU A 220 10.72 -15.23 -7.79
CA LEU A 220 9.51 -14.44 -8.03
C LEU A 220 9.88 -13.04 -8.49
N ARG A 221 9.00 -12.41 -9.26
CA ARG A 221 9.08 -10.96 -9.51
C ARG A 221 8.79 -10.21 -8.21
N THR A 222 9.30 -9.00 -8.08
CA THR A 222 9.14 -8.16 -6.88
C THR A 222 7.66 -8.02 -6.49
N GLU A 223 6.80 -7.63 -7.42
CA GLU A 223 5.37 -7.47 -7.17
C GLU A 223 4.69 -8.79 -6.77
N THR A 224 5.05 -9.90 -7.41
CA THR A 224 4.51 -11.22 -7.07
C THR A 224 4.99 -11.69 -5.69
N SER A 225 6.26 -11.41 -5.36
CA SER A 225 6.82 -11.81 -4.06
C SER A 225 6.13 -11.10 -2.90
N ILE A 226 5.79 -9.84 -3.04
CA ILE A 226 5.09 -9.07 -2.01
C ILE A 226 3.71 -9.68 -1.72
N SER A 227 2.89 -9.87 -2.75
CA SER A 227 1.56 -10.49 -2.57
C SER A 227 1.65 -11.88 -1.96
N TYR A 228 2.63 -12.68 -2.40
CA TYR A 228 2.87 -14.02 -1.85
C TYR A 228 3.32 -13.98 -0.38
N ILE A 229 4.21 -13.05 -0.01
CA ILE A 229 4.68 -12.87 1.37
C ILE A 229 3.53 -12.48 2.27
N LEU A 230 2.75 -11.47 1.89
CA LEU A 230 1.64 -10.96 2.70
C LEU A 230 0.56 -12.03 2.92
N GLY A 231 0.15 -12.74 1.86
CA GLY A 231 -0.78 -13.84 1.98
C GLY A 231 -0.22 -15.03 2.77
N ARG A 232 1.11 -15.24 2.82
CA ARG A 232 1.73 -16.29 3.62
C ARG A 232 1.83 -15.92 5.10
N LEU A 233 2.13 -14.65 5.39
CA LEU A 233 2.32 -14.16 6.77
C LEU A 233 0.99 -13.96 7.50
N PHE A 234 -0.08 -13.57 6.80
CA PHE A 234 -1.31 -13.07 7.41
C PHE A 234 -2.58 -13.74 6.84
N SER A 235 -2.52 -14.99 6.41
CA SER A 235 -3.67 -15.75 5.90
C SER A 235 -4.43 -16.47 7.00
#